data_00b9791bed49ef2b6e37fd1f4b196c1b
#
_entry.id   00b9791bed49ef2b6e37fd1f4b196c1b
#
_cell.length_a   1.000
_cell.length_b   1.000
_cell.length_c   1.000
_cell.angle_alpha   90.00
_cell.angle_beta   90.00
_cell.angle_gamma   90.00
#
_symmetry.space_group_name_H-M   'P 1'
#
loop_
_entity.id
_entity.type
_entity.pdbx_description
1 polymer ?
#
loop_
_entity_poly.entity_id
_entity_poly.type
_entity_poly.pdbx_seq_one_letter_code
_entity_poly.pdbx_strand_id
1 'polypeptide(L)'
;MSDITQNQKSMQKFYDDISEKYDLIFSLSPLHKTFFAEEIKGKKVLDVGAGTGNLSQYLLGENYDVTAIDINEKLIKKAKEKGVEIVNMSMLDIERLPKFTTIINIGNTLPHLGNKEEILDFLQKAYAQLEQGGKLIIQMVNFWKFTSKNKEGNFLGNLPMIDNEGVTFERSYYLNEEGNIIFKTILDNKFENEEILTNVNYFDFMKFFEQLGISNVKVFGGFNESEFILEKSQPLIFVITKK
;
A
#
# COMPACT_ATOMS: atom_id res chain seq x y z
N MET A 1 13.45 12.85 20.18
CA MET A 1 12.64 13.06 18.96
C MET A 1 13.56 12.68 17.82
N SER A 2 13.29 11.58 17.10
CA SER A 2 14.08 11.21 15.93
C SER A 2 13.86 12.27 14.85
N ASP A 3 14.93 12.78 14.28
CA ASP A 3 14.85 13.71 13.16
C ASP A 3 14.07 13.04 12.02
N ILE A 4 12.93 13.64 11.63
CA ILE A 4 12.11 13.18 10.49
C ILE A 4 12.98 13.31 9.23
N THR A 5 13.18 12.22 8.50
CA THR A 5 13.97 12.22 7.27
C THR A 5 13.35 13.12 6.21
N GLN A 6 14.16 13.58 5.25
CA GLN A 6 13.68 14.41 4.12
C GLN A 6 12.58 13.68 3.33
N ASN A 7 12.69 12.36 3.17
CA ASN A 7 11.71 11.53 2.48
C ASN A 7 10.37 11.47 3.23
N GLN A 8 10.40 11.33 4.55
CA GLN A 8 9.19 11.36 5.38
C GLN A 8 8.46 12.71 5.31
N LYS A 9 9.21 13.83 5.24
CA LYS A 9 8.62 15.17 5.07
C LYS A 9 7.94 15.33 3.70
N SER A 10 8.57 14.82 2.64
CA SER A 10 8.01 14.84 1.28
C SER A 10 6.73 14.02 1.21
N MET A 11 6.73 12.80 1.74
CA MET A 11 5.56 11.92 1.84
C MET A 11 4.43 12.60 2.62
N GLN A 12 4.73 13.18 3.79
CA GLN A 12 3.71 13.86 4.59
C GLN A 12 3.09 15.03 3.82
N LYS A 13 3.93 15.85 3.17
CA LYS A 13 3.45 16.96 2.34
C LYS A 13 2.55 16.48 1.19
N PHE A 14 2.94 15.40 0.49
CA PHE A 14 2.15 14.83 -0.58
C PHE A 14 0.73 14.46 -0.11
N TYR A 15 0.62 13.65 0.93
CA TYR A 15 -0.69 13.24 1.46
C TYR A 15 -1.48 14.42 2.03
N ASP A 16 -0.80 15.41 2.59
CA ASP A 16 -1.43 16.65 3.05
C ASP A 16 -2.05 17.44 1.90
N ASP A 17 -1.36 17.53 0.77
CA ASP A 17 -1.82 18.28 -0.39
C ASP A 17 -3.02 17.62 -1.11
N ILE A 18 -3.08 16.29 -1.09
CA ILE A 18 -4.18 15.55 -1.73
C ILE A 18 -5.33 15.21 -0.78
N SER A 19 -5.20 15.48 0.52
CA SER A 19 -6.12 14.99 1.58
C SER A 19 -7.59 15.30 1.32
N GLU A 20 -7.91 16.50 0.79
CA GLU A 20 -9.28 16.91 0.49
C GLU A 20 -9.89 16.16 -0.72
N LYS A 21 -9.06 15.63 -1.59
CA LYS A 21 -9.45 14.92 -2.81
C LYS A 21 -9.11 13.43 -2.80
N TYR A 22 -8.57 12.97 -1.68
CA TYR A 22 -8.04 11.61 -1.52
C TYR A 22 -9.06 10.53 -1.94
N ASP A 23 -10.31 10.66 -1.51
CA ASP A 23 -11.36 9.67 -1.77
C ASP A 23 -11.80 9.65 -3.24
N LEU A 24 -11.68 10.77 -3.94
CA LEU A 24 -11.92 10.86 -5.39
C LEU A 24 -10.78 10.22 -6.19
N ILE A 25 -9.54 10.33 -5.69
CA ILE A 25 -8.35 9.77 -6.33
C ILE A 25 -8.25 8.26 -6.05
N PHE A 26 -8.47 7.84 -4.80
CA PHE A 26 -8.26 6.47 -4.32
C PHE A 26 -9.54 5.83 -3.80
N SER A 27 -10.57 5.78 -4.65
CA SER A 27 -11.84 5.17 -4.31
C SER A 27 -11.78 3.65 -4.24
N LEU A 28 -12.59 3.06 -3.36
CA LEU A 28 -12.75 1.61 -3.25
C LEU A 28 -13.73 1.10 -4.32
N SER A 29 -13.22 0.43 -5.35
CA SER A 29 -14.03 -0.09 -6.45
C SER A 29 -14.82 -1.36 -6.06
N PRO A 30 -15.88 -1.74 -6.82
CA PRO A 30 -16.57 -3.03 -6.63
C PRO A 30 -15.64 -4.24 -6.66
N LEU A 31 -14.60 -4.23 -7.49
CA LEU A 31 -13.60 -5.32 -7.56
C LEU A 31 -12.83 -5.49 -6.25
N HIS A 32 -12.48 -4.38 -5.58
CA HIS A 32 -11.87 -4.46 -4.25
C HIS A 32 -12.81 -5.15 -3.26
N LYS A 33 -14.09 -4.76 -3.25
CA LYS A 33 -15.10 -5.32 -2.32
C LYS A 33 -15.27 -6.82 -2.51
N THR A 34 -15.40 -7.28 -3.76
CA THR A 34 -15.50 -8.71 -4.09
C THR A 34 -14.25 -9.47 -3.64
N PHE A 35 -13.06 -8.97 -3.97
CA PHE A 35 -11.79 -9.58 -3.60
C PHE A 35 -11.64 -9.72 -2.07
N PHE A 36 -11.97 -8.68 -1.32
CA PHE A 36 -11.87 -8.74 0.14
C PHE A 36 -12.94 -9.65 0.76
N ALA A 37 -14.13 -9.73 0.19
CA ALA A 37 -15.15 -10.67 0.65
C ALA A 37 -14.70 -12.14 0.51
N GLU A 38 -13.88 -12.45 -0.50
CA GLU A 38 -13.36 -13.80 -0.77
C GLU A 38 -12.07 -14.10 0.00
N GLU A 39 -11.16 -13.14 0.09
CA GLU A 39 -9.82 -13.38 0.64
C GLU A 39 -9.68 -13.07 2.13
N ILE A 40 -10.54 -12.27 2.75
CA ILE A 40 -10.49 -12.02 4.20
C ILE A 40 -10.83 -13.31 4.97
N LYS A 41 -9.99 -13.63 5.96
CA LYS A 41 -10.18 -14.75 6.88
C LYS A 41 -10.59 -14.23 8.26
N GLY A 42 -11.65 -14.83 8.84
CA GLY A 42 -12.11 -14.47 10.17
C GLY A 42 -12.73 -13.07 10.25
N LYS A 43 -12.75 -12.47 11.43
CA LYS A 43 -13.43 -11.17 11.66
C LYS A 43 -12.49 -10.07 12.15
N LYS A 44 -11.35 -10.39 12.76
CA LYS A 44 -10.39 -9.41 13.27
C LYS A 44 -9.44 -8.97 12.17
N VAL A 45 -9.60 -7.76 11.68
CA VAL A 45 -8.84 -7.21 10.54
C VAL A 45 -7.99 -6.03 10.99
N LEU A 46 -6.71 -6.02 10.58
CA LEU A 46 -5.83 -4.85 10.66
C LEU A 46 -5.70 -4.24 9.27
N ASP A 47 -6.07 -2.96 9.15
CA ASP A 47 -5.87 -2.14 7.95
C ASP A 47 -4.63 -1.25 8.15
N VAL A 48 -3.55 -1.52 7.42
CA VAL A 48 -2.24 -0.88 7.58
C VAL A 48 -2.01 0.15 6.49
N GLY A 49 -1.84 1.42 6.88
CA GLY A 49 -1.80 2.55 5.94
C GLY A 49 -3.20 2.85 5.43
N ALA A 50 -4.15 2.98 6.36
CA ALA A 50 -5.59 3.07 6.08
C ALA A 50 -6.01 4.37 5.37
N GLY A 51 -5.14 5.39 5.31
CA GLY A 51 -5.40 6.67 4.67
C GLY A 51 -6.61 7.38 5.28
N THR A 52 -7.62 7.67 4.47
CA THR A 52 -8.90 8.22 4.93
C THR A 52 -9.91 7.17 5.40
N GLY A 53 -9.49 5.90 5.52
CA GLY A 53 -10.31 4.81 6.06
C GLY A 53 -11.37 4.25 5.12
N ASN A 54 -11.25 4.40 3.81
CA ASN A 54 -12.24 3.88 2.85
C ASN A 54 -12.45 2.37 2.96
N LEU A 55 -11.35 1.60 3.06
CA LEU A 55 -11.44 0.15 3.25
C LEU A 55 -11.99 -0.18 4.64
N SER A 56 -11.46 0.46 5.67
CA SER A 56 -11.93 0.27 7.05
C SER A 56 -13.42 0.55 7.20
N GLN A 57 -13.94 1.63 6.60
CA GLN A 57 -15.37 1.98 6.63
C GLN A 57 -16.22 0.89 5.97
N TYR A 58 -15.78 0.40 4.81
CA TYR A 58 -16.47 -0.70 4.12
C TYR A 58 -16.50 -1.95 5.00
N LEU A 59 -15.36 -2.36 5.56
CA LEU A 59 -15.27 -3.56 6.39
C LEU A 59 -16.09 -3.46 7.69
N LEU A 60 -16.12 -2.30 8.33
CA LEU A 60 -17.00 -2.05 9.48
C LEU A 60 -18.47 -2.23 9.10
N GLY A 61 -18.87 -1.74 7.90
CA GLY A 61 -20.21 -1.95 7.35
C GLY A 61 -20.57 -3.42 7.10
N GLU A 62 -19.56 -4.27 6.81
CA GLU A 62 -19.68 -5.73 6.63
C GLU A 62 -19.52 -6.50 7.96
N ASN A 63 -19.58 -5.83 9.10
CA ASN A 63 -19.48 -6.40 10.45
C ASN A 63 -18.13 -7.11 10.72
N TYR A 64 -17.03 -6.57 10.21
CA TYR A 64 -15.69 -6.94 10.66
C TYR A 64 -15.29 -6.11 11.89
N ASP A 65 -14.42 -6.69 12.74
CA ASP A 65 -13.75 -6.02 13.85
C ASP A 65 -12.44 -5.43 13.29
N VAL A 66 -12.45 -4.13 13.00
CA VAL A 66 -11.37 -3.45 12.27
C VAL A 66 -10.55 -2.59 13.22
N THR A 67 -9.26 -2.87 13.24
CA THR A 67 -8.24 -1.93 13.72
C THR A 67 -7.58 -1.30 12.50
N ALA A 68 -7.50 0.04 12.47
CA ALA A 68 -6.87 0.77 11.37
C ALA A 68 -5.71 1.61 11.89
N ILE A 69 -4.59 1.65 11.15
CA ILE A 69 -3.42 2.47 11.48
C ILE A 69 -2.96 3.28 10.27
N ASP A 70 -2.51 4.50 10.53
CA ASP A 70 -1.84 5.37 9.55
C ASP A 70 -0.91 6.34 10.30
N ILE A 71 0.03 6.99 9.60
CA ILE A 71 0.92 7.98 10.20
C ILE A 71 0.58 9.42 9.79
N ASN A 72 -0.29 9.61 8.79
CA ASN A 72 -0.64 10.94 8.31
C ASN A 72 -1.83 11.51 9.09
N GLU A 73 -1.57 12.54 9.89
CA GLU A 73 -2.58 13.14 10.78
C GLU A 73 -3.77 13.76 10.03
N LYS A 74 -3.55 14.32 8.82
CA LYS A 74 -4.66 14.90 8.04
C LYS A 74 -5.58 13.83 7.48
N LEU A 75 -5.04 12.72 6.98
CA LEU A 75 -5.84 11.60 6.53
C LEU A 75 -6.62 10.96 7.69
N ILE A 76 -5.97 10.78 8.84
CA ILE A 76 -6.61 10.30 10.08
C ILE A 76 -7.77 11.22 10.49
N LYS A 77 -7.57 12.55 10.41
CA LYS A 77 -8.64 13.52 10.69
C LYS A 77 -9.81 13.35 9.72
N LYS A 78 -9.53 13.17 8.42
CA LYS A 78 -10.56 12.92 7.40
C LYS A 78 -11.31 11.61 7.65
N ALA A 79 -10.63 10.55 8.06
CA ALA A 79 -11.26 9.30 8.44
C ALA A 79 -12.24 9.48 9.61
N LYS A 80 -11.83 10.25 10.62
CA LYS A 80 -12.68 10.56 11.79
C LYS A 80 -13.95 11.32 11.41
N GLU A 81 -13.87 12.25 10.45
CA GLU A 81 -15.04 12.96 9.90
C GLU A 81 -16.07 11.99 9.27
N LYS A 82 -15.61 10.81 8.79
CA LYS A 82 -16.43 9.73 8.23
C LYS A 82 -16.84 8.66 9.27
N GLY A 83 -16.51 8.87 10.55
CA GLY A 83 -16.81 7.93 11.64
C GLY A 83 -15.87 6.73 11.72
N VAL A 84 -14.67 6.81 11.11
CA VAL A 84 -13.64 5.76 11.17
C VAL A 84 -12.53 6.19 12.11
N GLU A 85 -12.30 5.41 13.17
CA GLU A 85 -11.17 5.64 14.08
C GLU A 85 -9.92 4.96 13.53
N ILE A 86 -8.85 5.76 13.36
CA ILE A 86 -7.53 5.30 12.92
C ILE A 86 -6.50 5.66 13.98
N VAL A 87 -5.70 4.71 14.40
CA VAL A 87 -4.60 4.93 15.35
C VAL A 87 -3.42 5.54 14.61
N ASN A 88 -2.88 6.66 15.11
CA ASN A 88 -1.63 7.22 14.60
C ASN A 88 -0.47 6.31 15.01
N MET A 89 -0.05 5.44 14.12
CA MET A 89 0.97 4.41 14.38
C MET A 89 1.72 4.04 13.10
N SER A 90 3.04 3.88 13.23
CA SER A 90 3.86 3.32 12.15
C SER A 90 3.55 1.84 11.92
N MET A 91 3.56 1.40 10.67
CA MET A 91 3.47 -0.03 10.34
C MET A 91 4.63 -0.85 10.92
N LEU A 92 5.75 -0.21 11.27
CA LEU A 92 6.88 -0.86 11.94
C LEU A 92 6.66 -1.09 13.45
N ASP A 93 5.56 -0.63 14.01
CA ASP A 93 5.20 -0.78 15.44
C ASP A 93 4.03 -1.76 15.67
N ILE A 94 3.61 -2.50 14.64
CA ILE A 94 2.41 -3.37 14.71
C ILE A 94 2.52 -4.53 15.71
N GLU A 95 3.72 -4.88 16.16
CA GLU A 95 3.94 -5.87 17.22
C GLU A 95 3.32 -5.45 18.56
N ARG A 96 2.98 -4.18 18.74
CA ARG A 96 2.29 -3.65 19.94
C ARG A 96 0.79 -3.94 19.91
N LEU A 97 0.25 -4.34 18.76
CA LEU A 97 -1.16 -4.65 18.57
C LEU A 97 -1.44 -6.13 18.90
N PRO A 98 -2.71 -6.49 19.14
CA PRO A 98 -3.09 -7.90 19.28
C PRO A 98 -2.92 -8.65 17.95
N LYS A 99 -3.12 -9.97 17.99
CA LYS A 99 -3.14 -10.78 16.77
C LYS A 99 -4.44 -10.60 15.98
N PHE A 100 -4.33 -10.75 14.66
CA PHE A 100 -5.41 -10.59 13.70
C PHE A 100 -5.62 -11.85 12.87
N THR A 101 -6.84 -12.06 12.40
CA THR A 101 -7.16 -13.11 11.44
C THR A 101 -6.83 -12.69 10.01
N THR A 102 -6.81 -11.37 9.74
CA THR A 102 -6.34 -10.80 8.46
C THR A 102 -5.63 -9.49 8.70
N ILE A 103 -4.50 -9.30 8.02
CA ILE A 103 -3.77 -8.03 7.97
C ILE A 103 -3.74 -7.59 6.50
N ILE A 104 -4.09 -6.33 6.23
CA ILE A 104 -4.19 -5.76 4.88
C ILE A 104 -3.26 -4.56 4.78
N ASN A 105 -2.43 -4.52 3.75
CA ASN A 105 -1.61 -3.37 3.37
C ASN A 105 -1.73 -3.18 1.86
N ILE A 106 -2.47 -2.17 1.42
CA ILE A 106 -2.76 -1.89 0.02
C ILE A 106 -2.48 -0.42 -0.33
N GLY A 107 -2.72 -0.04 -1.58
CA GLY A 107 -2.56 1.34 -2.03
C GLY A 107 -1.11 1.75 -2.26
N ASN A 108 -0.21 0.80 -2.49
CA ASN A 108 1.22 1.07 -2.67
C ASN A 108 1.89 1.68 -1.42
N THR A 109 1.37 1.34 -0.23
CA THR A 109 1.84 1.91 1.05
C THR A 109 3.24 1.40 1.44
N LEU A 110 3.51 0.11 1.18
CA LEU A 110 4.75 -0.54 1.62
C LEU A 110 6.04 0.11 1.04
N PRO A 111 6.11 0.54 -0.22
CA PRO A 111 7.28 1.22 -0.78
C PRO A 111 7.64 2.56 -0.14
N HIS A 112 6.79 3.14 0.70
CA HIS A 112 7.12 4.34 1.48
C HIS A 112 8.07 4.08 2.66
N LEU A 113 8.32 2.81 3.02
CA LEU A 113 9.40 2.45 3.93
C LEU A 113 10.76 2.80 3.30
N GLY A 114 11.71 3.19 4.13
CA GLY A 114 12.96 3.81 3.68
C GLY A 114 13.91 2.88 2.92
N ASN A 115 13.78 1.57 3.09
CA ASN A 115 14.66 0.56 2.48
C ASN A 115 14.01 -0.84 2.52
N LYS A 116 14.69 -1.80 1.88
CA LYS A 116 14.21 -3.19 1.79
C LYS A 116 14.28 -3.94 3.13
N GLU A 117 15.17 -3.54 4.01
CA GLU A 117 15.32 -4.10 5.35
C GLU A 117 14.10 -3.75 6.23
N GLU A 118 13.59 -2.52 6.15
CA GLU A 118 12.36 -2.11 6.82
C GLU A 118 11.13 -2.84 6.26
N ILE A 119 11.09 -3.10 4.96
CA ILE A 119 10.03 -3.90 4.34
C ILE A 119 10.07 -5.34 4.86
N LEU A 120 11.26 -5.94 4.97
CA LEU A 120 11.43 -7.27 5.54
C LEU A 120 11.02 -7.31 7.03
N ASP A 121 11.40 -6.30 7.82
CA ASP A 121 10.99 -6.18 9.23
C ASP A 121 9.46 -6.09 9.37
N PHE A 122 8.80 -5.25 8.54
CA PHE A 122 7.35 -5.21 8.49
C PHE A 122 6.73 -6.58 8.16
N LEU A 123 7.23 -7.28 7.14
CA LEU A 123 6.73 -8.60 6.75
C LEU A 123 6.86 -9.61 7.89
N GLN A 124 8.01 -9.62 8.59
CA GLN A 124 8.26 -10.48 9.74
C GLN A 124 7.26 -10.21 10.87
N LYS A 125 7.06 -8.93 11.21
CA LYS A 125 6.13 -8.50 12.26
C LYS A 125 4.68 -8.81 11.88
N ALA A 126 4.28 -8.48 10.64
CA ALA A 126 2.93 -8.76 10.16
C ALA A 126 2.62 -10.27 10.18
N TYR A 127 3.56 -11.09 9.71
CA TYR A 127 3.40 -12.55 9.77
C TYR A 127 3.34 -13.10 11.20
N ALA A 128 4.12 -12.53 12.12
CA ALA A 128 4.07 -12.88 13.54
C ALA A 128 2.72 -12.53 14.18
N GLN A 129 2.13 -11.39 13.81
CA GLN A 129 0.84 -10.90 14.33
C GLN A 129 -0.39 -11.57 13.72
N LEU A 130 -0.23 -12.42 12.71
CA LEU A 130 -1.33 -13.26 12.26
C LEU A 130 -1.67 -14.36 13.29
N GLU A 131 -2.95 -14.65 13.43
CA GLU A 131 -3.43 -15.88 14.04
C GLU A 131 -3.09 -17.08 13.13
N GLN A 132 -3.14 -18.31 13.68
CA GLN A 132 -2.94 -19.53 12.89
C GLN A 132 -4.01 -19.64 11.80
N GLY A 133 -3.59 -19.90 10.57
CA GLY A 133 -4.48 -19.90 9.40
C GLY A 133 -4.93 -18.50 8.93
N GLY A 134 -4.44 -17.44 9.57
CA GLY A 134 -4.71 -16.06 9.20
C GLY A 134 -4.02 -15.65 7.89
N LYS A 135 -4.44 -14.53 7.31
CA LYS A 135 -3.94 -14.06 6.02
C LYS A 135 -3.30 -12.66 6.10
N LEU A 136 -2.18 -12.47 5.39
CA LEU A 136 -1.60 -11.17 5.09
C LEU A 136 -1.84 -10.86 3.61
N ILE A 137 -2.50 -9.76 3.33
CA ILE A 137 -2.80 -9.28 1.98
C ILE A 137 -1.98 -8.02 1.72
N ILE A 138 -1.13 -8.05 0.70
CA ILE A 138 -0.29 -6.93 0.31
C ILE A 138 -0.59 -6.57 -1.14
N GLN A 139 -0.84 -5.29 -1.43
CA GLN A 139 -0.93 -4.81 -2.79
C GLN A 139 -0.03 -3.61 -3.00
N MET A 140 0.74 -3.65 -4.07
CA MET A 140 1.58 -2.55 -4.52
C MET A 140 1.64 -2.49 -6.04
N VAL A 141 2.28 -1.44 -6.56
CA VAL A 141 2.62 -1.35 -7.98
C VAL A 141 3.73 -2.34 -8.31
N ASN A 142 3.59 -3.07 -9.39
CA ASN A 142 4.64 -3.92 -9.93
C ASN A 142 5.73 -3.06 -10.59
N PHE A 143 6.71 -2.62 -9.79
CA PHE A 143 7.80 -1.80 -10.30
C PHE A 143 8.67 -2.51 -11.34
N TRP A 144 8.75 -3.85 -11.31
CA TRP A 144 9.46 -4.61 -12.35
C TRP A 144 8.98 -4.30 -13.76
N LYS A 145 7.67 -4.15 -13.96
CA LYS A 145 7.06 -3.76 -15.24
C LYS A 145 7.67 -2.49 -15.83
N PHE A 146 8.09 -1.57 -14.96
CA PHE A 146 8.65 -0.28 -15.34
C PHE A 146 10.19 -0.33 -15.42
N THR A 147 10.85 -0.99 -14.47
CA THR A 147 12.32 -0.99 -14.33
C THR A 147 13.03 -2.01 -15.23
N SER A 148 12.37 -3.11 -15.59
CA SER A 148 12.96 -4.16 -16.43
C SER A 148 13.15 -3.77 -17.91
N LYS A 149 12.50 -2.71 -18.37
CA LYS A 149 12.62 -2.23 -19.74
C LYS A 149 13.87 -1.37 -19.85
N ASN A 150 14.78 -1.75 -20.74
CA ASN A 150 15.93 -0.91 -21.11
C ASN A 150 15.41 0.41 -21.70
N LYS A 151 15.58 1.50 -20.97
CA LYS A 151 15.14 2.83 -21.38
C LYS A 151 16.33 3.76 -21.39
N GLU A 152 16.41 4.61 -22.39
CA GLU A 152 17.31 5.74 -22.37
C GLU A 152 16.83 6.75 -21.31
N GLY A 153 17.72 7.16 -20.43
CA GLY A 153 17.41 8.09 -19.35
C GLY A 153 16.74 7.42 -18.13
N ASN A 154 16.25 8.25 -17.22
CA ASN A 154 15.68 7.84 -15.94
C ASN A 154 14.14 7.72 -15.95
N PHE A 155 13.45 8.16 -16.99
CA PHE A 155 11.98 8.06 -17.10
C PHE A 155 11.53 6.63 -17.30
N LEU A 156 10.68 6.13 -16.40
CA LEU A 156 10.16 4.76 -16.41
C LEU A 156 8.80 4.64 -17.08
N GLY A 157 7.94 5.64 -16.94
CA GLY A 157 6.60 5.66 -17.55
C GLY A 157 5.55 6.39 -16.73
N ASN A 158 4.39 6.55 -17.35
CA ASN A 158 3.22 7.12 -16.72
C ASN A 158 2.25 6.02 -16.28
N LEU A 159 1.52 6.28 -15.19
CA LEU A 159 0.29 5.56 -14.88
C LEU A 159 -0.89 6.16 -15.63
N PRO A 160 -1.97 5.40 -15.87
CA PRO A 160 -3.20 5.99 -16.40
C PRO A 160 -3.64 7.17 -15.53
N MET A 161 -3.95 8.31 -16.16
CA MET A 161 -4.48 9.48 -15.47
C MET A 161 -5.79 9.10 -14.77
N ILE A 162 -5.96 9.56 -13.53
CA ILE A 162 -7.26 9.51 -12.85
C ILE A 162 -7.97 10.81 -13.19
N ASP A 163 -9.21 10.69 -13.68
CA ASP A 163 -10.13 11.80 -13.91
C ASP A 163 -11.48 11.39 -13.28
N ASN A 164 -11.80 11.99 -12.16
CA ASN A 164 -12.99 11.64 -11.39
C ASN A 164 -13.63 12.89 -10.79
N GLU A 165 -14.89 13.17 -11.15
CA GLU A 165 -15.66 14.34 -10.69
C GLU A 165 -14.92 15.67 -10.81
N GLY A 166 -14.15 15.84 -11.91
CA GLY A 166 -13.37 17.05 -12.19
C GLY A 166 -12.04 17.15 -11.44
N VAL A 167 -11.65 16.10 -10.72
CA VAL A 167 -10.31 15.97 -10.13
C VAL A 167 -9.44 15.19 -11.10
N THR A 168 -8.36 15.80 -11.57
CA THR A 168 -7.36 15.15 -12.42
C THR A 168 -6.10 14.84 -11.63
N PHE A 169 -5.60 13.60 -11.75
CA PHE A 169 -4.41 13.19 -11.06
C PHE A 169 -3.48 12.40 -11.98
N GLU A 170 -2.38 13.05 -12.37
CA GLU A 170 -1.33 12.46 -13.19
C GLU A 170 -0.24 11.86 -12.31
N ARG A 171 0.34 10.75 -12.77
CA ARG A 171 1.36 10.01 -12.03
C ARG A 171 2.42 9.48 -12.98
N SER A 172 3.68 9.74 -12.66
CA SER A 172 4.82 9.28 -13.44
C SER A 172 5.91 8.71 -12.55
N TYR A 173 6.68 7.77 -13.08
CA TYR A 173 7.79 7.15 -12.40
C TYR A 173 9.11 7.45 -13.10
N TYR A 174 10.12 7.69 -12.28
CA TYR A 174 11.51 7.85 -12.71
C TYR A 174 12.39 7.00 -11.80
N LEU A 175 13.61 6.70 -12.27
CA LEU A 175 14.64 6.03 -11.47
C LEU A 175 15.65 7.09 -11.00
N ASN A 176 15.99 7.08 -9.71
CA ASN A 176 17.06 7.92 -9.20
C ASN A 176 18.42 7.21 -9.34
N GLU A 177 19.51 7.92 -9.02
CA GLU A 177 20.88 7.38 -9.10
C GLU A 177 21.13 6.21 -8.14
N GLU A 178 20.37 6.14 -7.04
CA GLU A 178 20.45 5.08 -6.04
C GLU A 178 19.62 3.84 -6.41
N GLY A 179 18.89 3.89 -7.54
CA GLY A 179 18.01 2.80 -8.00
C GLY A 179 16.63 2.77 -7.37
N ASN A 180 16.24 3.80 -6.62
CA ASN A 180 14.90 3.97 -6.08
C ASN A 180 13.95 4.64 -7.08
N ILE A 181 12.65 4.52 -6.83
CA ILE A 181 11.62 5.10 -7.69
C ILE A 181 11.34 6.53 -7.24
N ILE A 182 11.50 7.49 -8.15
CA ILE A 182 10.95 8.83 -7.98
C ILE A 182 9.50 8.79 -8.48
N PHE A 183 8.55 9.05 -7.60
CA PHE A 183 7.13 9.14 -7.90
C PHE A 183 6.74 10.61 -8.01
N LYS A 184 6.45 11.05 -9.24
CA LYS A 184 5.98 12.42 -9.51
C LYS A 184 4.50 12.42 -9.76
N THR A 185 3.82 13.41 -9.19
CA THR A 185 2.38 13.57 -9.33
C THR A 185 2.00 15.01 -9.66
N ILE A 186 0.92 15.18 -10.41
CA ILE A 186 0.31 16.47 -10.68
C ILE A 186 -1.19 16.37 -10.40
N LEU A 187 -1.66 17.15 -9.42
CA LEU A 187 -3.08 17.25 -9.07
C LEU A 187 -3.67 18.53 -9.67
N ASP A 188 -4.75 18.38 -10.46
CA ASP A 188 -5.51 19.47 -11.10
C ASP A 188 -4.65 20.44 -11.90
N ASN A 189 -3.59 19.97 -12.53
CA ASN A 189 -2.61 20.79 -13.26
C ASN A 189 -1.98 21.92 -12.42
N LYS A 190 -1.96 21.80 -11.09
CA LYS A 190 -1.51 22.88 -10.17
C LYS A 190 -0.54 22.40 -9.11
N PHE A 191 -0.79 21.26 -8.50
CA PHE A 191 -0.01 20.80 -7.35
C PHE A 191 0.93 19.69 -7.80
N GLU A 192 2.20 20.04 -7.94
CA GLU A 192 3.25 19.08 -8.24
C GLU A 192 3.87 18.55 -6.95
N ASN A 193 4.08 17.25 -6.91
CA ASN A 193 4.76 16.59 -5.81
C ASN A 193 5.74 15.52 -6.32
N GLU A 194 6.76 15.28 -5.52
CA GLU A 194 7.77 14.28 -5.80
C GLU A 194 8.11 13.51 -4.50
N GLU A 195 8.08 12.19 -4.59
CA GLU A 195 8.43 11.30 -3.49
C GLU A 195 9.41 10.24 -3.96
N ILE A 196 10.22 9.76 -3.03
CA ILE A 196 11.12 8.63 -3.26
C ILE A 196 10.49 7.39 -2.63
N LEU A 197 10.24 6.37 -3.47
CA LEU A 197 9.74 5.08 -3.05
C LEU A 197 10.85 4.04 -3.16
N THR A 198 10.93 3.16 -2.16
CA THR A 198 11.84 2.01 -2.22
C THR A 198 11.49 1.11 -3.40
N ASN A 199 12.45 0.89 -4.28
CA ASN A 199 12.30 0.01 -5.43
C ASN A 199 12.35 -1.45 -4.98
N VAL A 200 11.19 -1.96 -4.56
CA VAL A 200 10.98 -3.36 -4.20
C VAL A 200 10.12 -4.04 -5.27
N ASN A 201 10.44 -5.25 -5.66
CA ASN A 201 9.78 -5.96 -6.73
C ASN A 201 9.47 -7.43 -6.37
N TYR A 202 8.83 -8.15 -7.28
CA TYR A 202 8.45 -9.56 -7.10
C TYR A 202 9.60 -10.44 -6.60
N PHE A 203 10.80 -10.30 -7.16
CA PHE A 203 11.94 -11.15 -6.80
C PHE A 203 12.47 -10.84 -5.38
N ASP A 204 12.39 -9.59 -4.95
CA ASP A 204 12.72 -9.23 -3.57
C ASP A 204 11.77 -9.92 -2.59
N PHE A 205 10.45 -9.88 -2.88
CA PHE A 205 9.46 -10.58 -2.05
C PHE A 205 9.66 -12.09 -2.01
N MET A 206 10.01 -12.74 -3.13
CA MET A 206 10.32 -14.17 -3.13
C MET A 206 11.48 -14.49 -2.19
N LYS A 207 12.54 -13.67 -2.18
CA LYS A 207 13.66 -13.82 -1.24
C LYS A 207 13.23 -13.58 0.20
N PHE A 208 12.40 -12.56 0.46
CA PHE A 208 11.88 -12.31 1.81
C PHE A 208 11.03 -13.47 2.31
N PHE A 209 10.17 -14.03 1.47
CA PHE A 209 9.35 -15.19 1.85
C PHE A 209 10.20 -16.42 2.13
N GLU A 210 11.21 -16.70 1.33
CA GLU A 210 12.18 -17.77 1.59
C GLU A 210 12.88 -17.56 2.94
N GLN A 211 13.40 -16.36 3.19
CA GLN A 211 14.11 -15.99 4.43
C GLN A 211 13.21 -16.15 5.68
N LEU A 212 11.92 -15.82 5.55
CA LEU A 212 10.93 -15.92 6.63
C LEU A 212 10.26 -17.30 6.75
N GLY A 213 10.60 -18.25 5.87
CA GLY A 213 9.97 -19.58 5.82
C GLY A 213 8.49 -19.54 5.39
N ILE A 214 8.09 -18.50 4.67
CA ILE A 214 6.73 -18.32 4.16
C ILE A 214 6.60 -19.09 2.84
N SER A 215 5.70 -20.06 2.79
CA SER A 215 5.55 -20.96 1.63
C SER A 215 4.15 -21.00 1.04
N ASN A 216 3.12 -20.51 1.75
CA ASN A 216 1.74 -20.51 1.26
C ASN A 216 1.35 -19.11 0.77
N VAL A 217 1.67 -18.82 -0.47
CA VAL A 217 1.48 -17.51 -1.12
C VAL A 217 0.74 -17.67 -2.43
N LYS A 218 -0.39 -16.97 -2.58
CA LYS A 218 -1.02 -16.72 -3.88
C LYS A 218 -0.54 -15.38 -4.42
N VAL A 219 -0.43 -15.24 -5.73
CA VAL A 219 -0.01 -14.00 -6.38
C VAL A 219 -1.02 -13.64 -7.48
N PHE A 220 -1.56 -12.42 -7.43
CA PHE A 220 -2.54 -11.93 -8.39
C PHE A 220 -2.06 -10.67 -9.11
N GLY A 221 -2.49 -10.52 -10.36
CA GLY A 221 -2.23 -9.35 -11.22
C GLY A 221 -3.33 -8.28 -11.15
N GLY A 222 -4.37 -8.49 -10.34
CA GLY A 222 -5.49 -7.57 -10.17
C GLY A 222 -6.46 -8.04 -9.09
N PHE A 223 -7.31 -7.13 -8.62
CA PHE A 223 -8.38 -7.43 -7.66
C PHE A 223 -9.55 -8.26 -8.26
N ASN A 224 -9.47 -8.60 -9.52
CA ASN A 224 -10.32 -9.60 -10.19
C ASN A 224 -9.68 -11.00 -10.19
N GLU A 225 -8.69 -11.22 -9.33
CA GLU A 225 -7.92 -12.48 -9.23
C GLU A 225 -7.24 -12.93 -10.53
N SER A 226 -7.03 -12.01 -11.47
CA SER A 226 -6.30 -12.33 -12.68
C SER A 226 -4.88 -12.83 -12.38
N GLU A 227 -4.37 -13.71 -13.21
CA GLU A 227 -3.00 -14.20 -13.13
C GLU A 227 -1.99 -13.07 -13.13
N PHE A 228 -1.00 -13.14 -12.24
CA PHE A 228 0.11 -12.20 -12.25
C PHE A 228 1.09 -12.51 -13.38
N ILE A 229 1.25 -11.56 -14.29
CA ILE A 229 2.21 -11.62 -15.40
C ILE A 229 3.26 -10.53 -15.16
N LEU A 230 4.49 -10.94 -14.88
CA LEU A 230 5.59 -10.10 -14.40
C LEU A 230 5.79 -8.80 -15.21
N GLU A 231 5.80 -8.89 -16.55
CA GLU A 231 6.02 -7.73 -17.44
C GLU A 231 4.76 -6.94 -17.80
N LYS A 232 3.56 -7.45 -17.43
CA LYS A 232 2.28 -6.87 -17.88
C LYS A 232 1.42 -6.36 -16.74
N SER A 233 1.28 -7.14 -15.66
CA SER A 233 0.41 -6.76 -14.54
C SER A 233 0.87 -5.47 -13.90
N GLN A 234 -0.06 -4.55 -13.69
CA GLN A 234 0.26 -3.28 -13.03
C GLN A 234 0.24 -3.41 -11.52
N PRO A 235 -0.80 -3.97 -10.87
CA PRO A 235 -0.70 -4.33 -9.47
C PRO A 235 0.05 -5.66 -9.31
N LEU A 236 0.73 -5.77 -8.18
CA LEU A 236 1.27 -6.99 -7.63
C LEU A 236 0.57 -7.21 -6.29
N ILE A 237 -0.19 -8.29 -6.19
CA ILE A 237 -0.97 -8.62 -4.99
C ILE A 237 -0.49 -9.97 -4.46
N PHE A 238 -0.08 -9.98 -3.20
CA PHE A 238 0.24 -11.20 -2.47
C PHE A 238 -0.87 -11.51 -1.45
N VAL A 239 -1.32 -12.75 -1.40
CA VAL A 239 -2.15 -13.30 -0.33
C VAL A 239 -1.39 -14.43 0.33
N ILE A 240 -0.90 -14.15 1.51
CA ILE A 240 -0.04 -15.03 2.30
C ILE A 240 -0.89 -15.66 3.39
N THR A 241 -0.87 -16.99 3.52
CA THR A 241 -1.58 -17.70 4.59
C THR A 241 -0.58 -18.25 5.61
N LYS A 242 -0.77 -17.92 6.88
CA LYS A 242 0.05 -18.45 7.98
C LYS A 242 -0.31 -19.92 8.22
N LYS A 243 0.73 -20.76 8.21
CA LYS A 243 0.60 -22.20 8.59
C LYS A 243 0.58 -22.36 10.08
#